data_5cb6c5880a7d5afa0893b59e2e4e1291
#
_entry.id   5cb6c5880a7d5afa0893b59e2e4e1291
#
_cell.length_a   1.000
_cell.length_b   1.000
_cell.length_c   1.000
_cell.angle_alpha   90.00
_cell.angle_beta   90.00
_cell.angle_gamma   90.00
#
_symmetry.space_group_name_H-M   'P 1'
#
loop_
_entity.id
_entity.type
_entity.pdbx_description
1 polymer ?
#
loop_
_entity_poly.entity_id
_entity_poly.type
_entity_poly.pdbx_seq_one_letter_code
_entity_poly.pdbx_strand_id
1 'polypeptide(L)'
;MLINNRDLHVETYGTDPSAITSHVRIPSVIFLHHGLGSTRAWRDQVPVFSKSGYQVIVYDRWGYGKSEARPYLTVPSFEDDLADLHFLLEMLEVQDTILIGHSDGGSIALIFAAKYPERVRALVTVAAHIYLEPKMEPGIQTIQQAFDVDQRFRKGLLRAHGEKYESTFYNWFNGWHTPAALEWDMRPLLSRIKCPTLVIQGEGDEHATPQHAIDISEHIKGADLWLVPGAKHMLPQEMSTVFNQKVLSFLDNS
;
A
#
# COMPACT_ATOMS: atom_id res chain seq x y z
N MET A 1 -6.47 17.88 2.20
CA MET A 1 -5.14 18.54 2.04
C MET A 1 -4.87 18.68 0.54
N LEU A 2 -4.45 19.85 0.08
CA LEU A 2 -4.17 20.05 -1.34
C LEU A 2 -2.77 19.52 -1.70
N ILE A 3 -2.71 18.40 -2.42
CA ILE A 3 -1.50 17.68 -2.84
C ILE A 3 -1.49 17.63 -4.36
N ASN A 4 -0.47 18.16 -5.04
CA ASN A 4 -0.41 18.24 -6.51
C ASN A 4 -1.69 18.79 -7.17
N ASN A 5 -2.30 19.83 -6.58
CA ASN A 5 -3.58 20.40 -6.97
C ASN A 5 -4.78 19.44 -6.86
N ARG A 6 -4.69 18.40 -6.04
CA ARG A 6 -5.74 17.41 -5.76
C ARG A 6 -6.13 17.49 -4.30
N ASP A 7 -7.41 17.42 -3.99
CA ASP A 7 -7.86 17.36 -2.60
C ASP A 7 -7.80 15.91 -2.09
N LEU A 8 -6.74 15.61 -1.32
CA LEU A 8 -6.54 14.30 -0.72
C LEU A 8 -6.92 14.31 0.75
N HIS A 9 -7.62 13.27 1.16
CA HIS A 9 -7.93 13.01 2.56
C HIS A 9 -6.71 12.38 3.25
N VAL A 10 -6.15 13.10 4.23
CA VAL A 10 -4.97 12.68 5.00
C VAL A 10 -5.30 12.72 6.48
N GLU A 11 -4.94 11.68 7.19
CA GLU A 11 -5.07 11.58 8.65
C GLU A 11 -3.69 11.31 9.26
N THR A 12 -3.35 12.03 10.33
CA THR A 12 -2.09 11.88 11.07
C THR A 12 -2.38 11.51 12.53
N TYR A 13 -1.59 10.60 13.08
CA TYR A 13 -1.74 10.10 14.45
C TYR A 13 -0.39 10.00 15.13
N GLY A 14 -0.39 10.04 16.46
CA GLY A 14 0.84 9.99 17.25
C GLY A 14 1.35 11.37 17.62
N THR A 15 2.57 11.45 18.12
CA THR A 15 3.17 12.70 18.60
C THR A 15 3.45 13.65 17.43
N ASP A 16 3.03 14.90 17.58
CA ASP A 16 3.45 15.98 16.70
C ASP A 16 4.98 16.12 16.79
N PRO A 17 5.73 16.00 15.69
CA PRO A 17 7.18 16.18 15.69
C PRO A 17 7.62 17.52 16.24
N SER A 18 6.78 18.56 16.14
CA SER A 18 7.04 19.90 16.69
C SER A 18 6.96 19.96 18.22
N ALA A 19 6.29 18.99 18.85
CA ALA A 19 6.18 18.89 20.32
C ALA A 19 7.38 18.23 20.99
N ILE A 20 8.34 17.69 20.20
CA ILE A 20 9.51 16.98 20.74
C ILE A 20 10.66 17.96 20.91
N THR A 21 10.95 18.31 22.16
CA THR A 21 12.09 19.16 22.54
C THR A 21 13.45 18.46 22.47
N SER A 22 13.49 17.16 22.11
CA SER A 22 14.71 16.38 21.95
C SER A 22 15.06 16.21 20.46
N HIS A 23 16.35 16.21 20.13
CA HIS A 23 16.87 16.00 18.77
C HIS A 23 16.63 14.59 18.19
N VAL A 24 15.78 13.80 18.81
CA VAL A 24 15.41 12.45 18.33
C VAL A 24 14.24 12.60 17.37
N ARG A 25 14.50 12.41 16.08
CA ARG A 25 13.46 12.32 15.05
C ARG A 25 12.66 11.02 15.25
N ILE A 26 11.35 11.14 15.42
CA ILE A 26 10.46 9.98 15.39
C ILE A 26 10.24 9.60 13.92
N PRO A 27 10.52 8.36 13.53
CA PRO A 27 10.25 7.93 12.16
C PRO A 27 8.74 7.93 11.90
N SER A 28 8.37 8.39 10.72
CA SER A 28 6.98 8.40 10.28
C SER A 28 6.65 7.11 9.53
N VAL A 29 5.56 6.45 9.94
CA VAL A 29 5.00 5.29 9.26
C VAL A 29 3.89 5.76 8.33
N ILE A 30 4.02 5.44 7.05
CA ILE A 30 3.02 5.73 6.03
C ILE A 30 2.39 4.42 5.59
N PHE A 31 1.07 4.32 5.74
CA PHE A 31 0.31 3.18 5.27
C PHE A 31 -0.32 3.47 3.91
N LEU A 32 -0.05 2.60 2.93
CA LEU A 32 -0.57 2.64 1.56
C LEU A 32 -1.61 1.53 1.37
N HIS A 33 -2.86 1.92 1.16
CA HIS A 33 -3.97 0.97 1.04
C HIS A 33 -3.97 0.20 -0.29
N HIS A 34 -4.60 -0.97 -0.29
CA HIS A 34 -4.80 -1.82 -1.46
C HIS A 34 -5.72 -1.18 -2.52
N GLY A 35 -5.82 -1.77 -3.68
CA GLY A 35 -6.83 -1.43 -4.67
C GLY A 35 -8.24 -1.52 -4.07
N LEU A 36 -9.13 -0.60 -4.43
CA LEU A 36 -10.48 -0.47 -3.84
C LEU A 36 -10.51 -0.23 -2.32
N GLY A 37 -9.35 0.03 -1.68
CA GLY A 37 -9.22 0.36 -0.27
C GLY A 37 -9.32 1.86 0.02
N SER A 38 -9.15 2.20 1.29
CA SER A 38 -9.08 3.57 1.81
C SER A 38 -8.29 3.56 3.13
N THR A 39 -8.15 4.71 3.80
CA THR A 39 -7.55 4.81 5.15
C THR A 39 -8.16 3.80 6.13
N ARG A 40 -9.42 3.44 5.95
CA ARG A 40 -10.13 2.44 6.80
C ARG A 40 -9.51 1.04 6.76
N ALA A 41 -8.73 0.71 5.74
CA ALA A 41 -8.03 -0.57 5.65
C ALA A 41 -7.03 -0.76 6.80
N TRP A 42 -6.55 0.34 7.38
CA TRP A 42 -5.52 0.37 8.40
C TRP A 42 -6.02 0.68 9.83
N ARG A 43 -7.33 0.62 10.04
CA ARG A 43 -7.99 0.94 11.32
C ARG A 43 -7.45 0.16 12.52
N ASP A 44 -6.98 -1.09 12.30
CA ASP A 44 -6.47 -1.98 13.34
C ASP A 44 -4.95 -1.84 13.52
N GLN A 45 -4.27 -1.20 12.57
CA GLN A 45 -2.83 -0.91 12.59
C GLN A 45 -2.54 0.45 13.22
N VAL A 46 -3.23 1.49 12.77
CA VAL A 46 -3.02 2.88 13.18
C VAL A 46 -2.89 3.05 14.71
N PRO A 47 -3.84 2.56 15.55
CA PRO A 47 -3.74 2.75 17.01
C PRO A 47 -2.58 1.99 17.63
N VAL A 48 -2.16 0.87 17.05
CA VAL A 48 -1.06 0.05 17.56
C VAL A 48 0.27 0.75 17.31
N PHE A 49 0.52 1.19 16.07
CA PHE A 49 1.76 1.87 15.69
C PHE A 49 1.88 3.24 16.36
N SER A 50 0.79 4.00 16.45
CA SER A 50 0.78 5.26 17.16
C SER A 50 1.12 5.10 18.64
N LYS A 51 0.58 4.07 19.33
CA LYS A 51 0.92 3.75 20.72
C LYS A 51 2.36 3.25 20.90
N SER A 52 2.94 2.67 19.86
CA SER A 52 4.35 2.23 19.84
C SER A 52 5.32 3.38 19.58
N GLY A 53 4.84 4.62 19.53
CA GLY A 53 5.69 5.82 19.44
C GLY A 53 5.97 6.31 18.03
N TYR A 54 5.35 5.73 17.00
CA TYR A 54 5.48 6.22 15.63
C TYR A 54 4.51 7.38 15.34
N GLN A 55 4.96 8.34 14.54
CA GLN A 55 4.03 9.19 13.81
C GLN A 55 3.41 8.36 12.70
N VAL A 56 2.09 8.23 12.68
CA VAL A 56 1.39 7.42 11.68
C VAL A 56 0.63 8.34 10.73
N ILE A 57 0.84 8.14 9.44
CA ILE A 57 0.17 8.87 8.37
C ILE A 57 -0.58 7.84 7.51
N VAL A 58 -1.86 8.08 7.32
CA VAL A 58 -2.69 7.35 6.37
C VAL A 58 -3.37 8.35 5.46
N TYR A 59 -3.51 8.03 4.19
CA TYR A 59 -4.25 8.87 3.26
C TYR A 59 -5.03 8.04 2.26
N ASP A 60 -6.13 8.58 1.80
CA ASP A 60 -6.86 8.02 0.68
C ASP A 60 -6.18 8.48 -0.61
N ARG A 61 -5.67 7.53 -1.41
CA ARG A 61 -5.07 7.85 -2.72
C ARG A 61 -6.07 8.59 -3.61
N TRP A 62 -5.61 9.36 -4.56
CA TRP A 62 -6.47 10.07 -5.51
C TRP A 62 -7.46 9.12 -6.17
N GLY A 63 -8.74 9.47 -6.13
CA GLY A 63 -9.86 8.64 -6.61
C GLY A 63 -10.44 7.69 -5.58
N TYR A 64 -9.80 7.51 -4.42
CA TYR A 64 -10.23 6.58 -3.37
C TYR A 64 -10.78 7.30 -2.13
N GLY A 65 -11.48 6.55 -1.27
CA GLY A 65 -11.93 7.02 0.03
C GLY A 65 -12.67 8.35 -0.04
N LYS A 66 -12.22 9.32 0.75
CA LYS A 66 -12.73 10.69 0.80
C LYS A 66 -11.95 11.67 -0.09
N SER A 67 -10.86 11.23 -0.72
CA SER A 67 -10.13 12.04 -1.69
C SER A 67 -10.99 12.37 -2.92
N GLU A 68 -10.67 13.41 -3.65
CA GLU A 68 -11.41 13.81 -4.84
C GLU A 68 -11.46 12.70 -5.90
N ALA A 69 -12.42 12.79 -6.82
CA ALA A 69 -12.59 11.83 -7.89
C ALA A 69 -11.41 11.87 -8.88
N ARG A 70 -11.07 10.71 -9.42
CA ARG A 70 -10.00 10.51 -10.40
C ARG A 70 -10.60 10.05 -11.73
N PRO A 71 -10.18 10.61 -12.88
CA PRO A 71 -10.75 10.22 -14.18
C PRO A 71 -10.23 8.85 -14.68
N TYR A 72 -9.01 8.45 -14.31
CA TYR A 72 -8.39 7.20 -14.71
C TYR A 72 -7.31 6.78 -13.70
N LEU A 73 -6.91 5.51 -13.71
CA LEU A 73 -5.79 5.00 -12.92
C LEU A 73 -4.61 4.66 -13.84
N THR A 74 -3.42 5.15 -13.48
CA THR A 74 -2.18 4.88 -14.23
C THR A 74 -1.50 3.59 -13.72
N VAL A 75 -2.15 2.44 -13.96
CA VAL A 75 -1.57 1.12 -13.71
C VAL A 75 -0.80 0.70 -14.97
N PRO A 76 0.35 0.11 -14.84
CA PRO A 76 1.08 -0.29 -13.62
C PRO A 76 2.11 0.74 -13.13
N SER A 77 2.25 1.88 -13.80
CA SER A 77 3.28 2.87 -13.46
C SER A 77 3.02 3.59 -12.14
N PHE A 78 1.75 3.73 -11.74
CA PHE A 78 1.31 4.47 -10.56
C PHE A 78 1.91 5.88 -10.45
N GLU A 79 2.22 6.53 -11.59
CA GLU A 79 2.95 7.80 -11.62
C GLU A 79 2.31 8.89 -10.78
N ASP A 80 0.98 9.02 -10.86
CA ASP A 80 0.24 10.00 -10.07
C ASP A 80 0.31 9.70 -8.57
N ASP A 81 0.15 8.41 -8.20
CA ASP A 81 0.22 7.98 -6.80
C ASP A 81 1.62 8.19 -6.21
N LEU A 82 2.67 7.96 -7.01
CA LEU A 82 4.06 8.23 -6.63
C LEU A 82 4.34 9.72 -6.45
N ALA A 83 3.84 10.54 -7.37
CA ALA A 83 3.98 11.99 -7.29
C ALA A 83 3.23 12.56 -6.07
N ASP A 84 2.02 12.06 -5.81
CA ASP A 84 1.23 12.46 -4.65
C ASP A 84 1.90 12.06 -3.33
N LEU A 85 2.44 10.84 -3.25
CA LEU A 85 3.19 10.37 -2.07
C LEU A 85 4.44 11.23 -1.84
N HIS A 86 5.22 11.50 -2.90
CA HIS A 86 6.41 12.35 -2.79
C HIS A 86 6.06 13.75 -2.27
N PHE A 87 5.05 14.38 -2.86
CA PHE A 87 4.62 15.71 -2.47
C PHE A 87 4.00 15.75 -1.06
N LEU A 88 3.28 14.70 -0.67
CA LEU A 88 2.74 14.55 0.68
C LEU A 88 3.88 14.55 1.72
N LEU A 89 4.96 13.80 1.46
CA LEU A 89 6.11 13.75 2.35
C LEU A 89 6.81 15.12 2.47
N GLU A 90 6.93 15.86 1.35
CA GLU A 90 7.46 17.22 1.37
C GLU A 90 6.58 18.18 2.19
N MET A 91 5.26 18.15 1.96
CA MET A 91 4.30 19.00 2.67
C MET A 91 4.25 18.74 4.18
N LEU A 92 4.48 17.50 4.59
CA LEU A 92 4.50 17.09 5.99
C LEU A 92 5.93 17.14 6.60
N GLU A 93 6.92 17.62 5.83
CA GLU A 93 8.34 17.70 6.23
C GLU A 93 8.92 16.35 6.71
N VAL A 94 8.38 15.23 6.20
CA VAL A 94 8.83 13.88 6.53
C VAL A 94 10.09 13.56 5.70
N GLN A 95 11.22 13.39 6.38
CA GLN A 95 12.51 13.09 5.75
C GLN A 95 12.77 11.58 5.70
N ASP A 96 12.54 10.90 6.82
CA ASP A 96 12.77 9.46 6.98
C ASP A 96 11.42 8.76 7.12
N THR A 97 11.03 7.99 6.12
CA THR A 97 9.74 7.30 6.13
C THR A 97 9.87 5.78 6.21
N ILE A 98 8.98 5.17 6.94
CA ILE A 98 8.71 3.73 6.90
C ILE A 98 7.46 3.56 6.03
N LEU A 99 7.59 2.84 4.92
CA LEU A 99 6.46 2.54 4.05
C LEU A 99 5.89 1.16 4.36
N ILE A 100 4.59 1.09 4.59
CA ILE A 100 3.86 -0.17 4.77
C ILE A 100 2.75 -0.20 3.73
N GLY A 101 2.90 -1.04 2.71
CA GLY A 101 1.97 -1.09 1.58
C GLY A 101 1.30 -2.45 1.41
N HIS A 102 0.01 -2.44 1.08
CA HIS A 102 -0.77 -3.65 0.82
C HIS A 102 -1.26 -3.67 -0.63
N SER A 103 -1.03 -4.77 -1.36
CA SER A 103 -1.47 -4.98 -2.75
C SER A 103 -0.97 -3.84 -3.65
N ASP A 104 -1.84 -3.08 -4.35
CA ASP A 104 -1.45 -1.86 -5.10
C ASP A 104 -0.56 -0.93 -4.26
N GLY A 105 -0.90 -0.73 -2.98
CA GLY A 105 -0.10 0.07 -2.06
C GLY A 105 1.30 -0.50 -1.83
N GLY A 106 1.43 -1.83 -1.86
CA GLY A 106 2.71 -2.53 -1.80
C GLY A 106 3.55 -2.32 -3.06
N SER A 107 2.92 -2.39 -4.22
CA SER A 107 3.58 -2.09 -5.52
C SER A 107 4.05 -0.64 -5.58
N ILE A 108 3.21 0.31 -5.14
CA ILE A 108 3.58 1.73 -5.03
C ILE A 108 4.76 1.93 -4.07
N ALA A 109 4.74 1.27 -2.90
CA ALA A 109 5.82 1.35 -1.93
C ALA A 109 7.16 0.85 -2.49
N LEU A 110 7.15 -0.26 -3.23
CA LEU A 110 8.34 -0.82 -3.92
C LEU A 110 8.90 0.16 -4.95
N ILE A 111 8.04 0.69 -5.83
CA ILE A 111 8.47 1.66 -6.87
C ILE A 111 9.02 2.92 -6.20
N PHE A 112 8.36 3.42 -5.15
CA PHE A 112 8.81 4.61 -4.43
C PHE A 112 10.18 4.40 -3.79
N ALA A 113 10.38 3.27 -3.08
CA ALA A 113 11.65 2.94 -2.44
C ALA A 113 12.78 2.74 -3.45
N ALA A 114 12.49 2.20 -4.63
CA ALA A 114 13.47 2.06 -5.72
C ALA A 114 13.83 3.40 -6.38
N LYS A 115 12.87 4.35 -6.44
CA LYS A 115 13.03 5.67 -7.07
C LYS A 115 13.67 6.68 -6.12
N TYR A 116 13.36 6.60 -4.83
CA TYR A 116 13.81 7.51 -3.77
C TYR A 116 14.43 6.75 -2.59
N PRO A 117 15.51 5.97 -2.80
CA PRO A 117 16.05 5.08 -1.76
C PRO A 117 16.54 5.82 -0.51
N GLU A 118 16.91 7.10 -0.64
CA GLU A 118 17.33 7.96 0.48
C GLU A 118 16.17 8.46 1.36
N ARG A 119 14.93 8.31 0.88
CA ARG A 119 13.72 8.76 1.60
C ARG A 119 13.07 7.65 2.42
N VAL A 120 13.46 6.38 2.20
CA VAL A 120 12.82 5.21 2.81
C VAL A 120 13.79 4.53 3.77
N ARG A 121 13.48 4.62 5.05
CA ARG A 121 14.23 3.99 6.14
C ARG A 121 13.98 2.49 6.25
N ALA A 122 12.73 2.08 6.09
CA ALA A 122 12.32 0.67 6.09
C ALA A 122 11.08 0.48 5.20
N LEU A 123 10.95 -0.71 4.64
CA LEU A 123 9.86 -1.07 3.73
C LEU A 123 9.18 -2.35 4.19
N VAL A 124 7.85 -2.34 4.25
CA VAL A 124 7.03 -3.53 4.46
C VAL A 124 6.03 -3.64 3.32
N THR A 125 6.03 -4.76 2.63
CA THR A 125 5.06 -5.04 1.57
C THR A 125 4.22 -6.26 1.91
N VAL A 126 2.92 -6.17 1.65
CA VAL A 126 1.98 -7.27 1.86
C VAL A 126 1.22 -7.53 0.58
N ALA A 127 1.27 -8.75 0.07
CA ALA A 127 0.56 -9.18 -1.12
C ALA A 127 0.78 -8.21 -2.32
N ALA A 128 2.01 -7.69 -2.46
CA ALA A 128 2.37 -6.77 -3.54
C ALA A 128 2.51 -7.51 -4.86
N HIS A 129 2.07 -6.89 -5.94
CA HIS A 129 2.25 -7.39 -7.30
C HIS A 129 3.43 -6.68 -7.95
N ILE A 130 4.25 -7.41 -8.73
CA ILE A 130 5.43 -6.88 -9.40
C ILE A 130 5.49 -7.19 -10.89
N TYR A 131 4.55 -7.96 -11.37
CA TYR A 131 4.25 -8.28 -12.77
C TYR A 131 2.81 -8.81 -12.87
N LEU A 132 2.31 -9.06 -14.08
CA LEU A 132 1.07 -9.80 -14.27
C LEU A 132 1.35 -11.29 -14.45
N GLU A 133 0.62 -12.13 -13.73
CA GLU A 133 0.64 -13.58 -13.89
C GLU A 133 -0.74 -14.13 -14.26
N PRO A 134 -0.83 -15.34 -14.86
CA PRO A 134 -2.11 -15.90 -15.32
C PRO A 134 -3.17 -16.05 -14.22
N LYS A 135 -2.77 -16.18 -12.94
CA LYS A 135 -3.70 -16.31 -11.82
C LYS A 135 -4.44 -15.00 -11.51
N MET A 136 -3.86 -13.84 -11.84
CA MET A 136 -4.44 -12.54 -11.50
C MET A 136 -5.71 -12.25 -12.28
N GLU A 137 -5.78 -12.63 -13.54
CA GLU A 137 -6.95 -12.38 -14.39
C GLU A 137 -8.25 -13.00 -13.83
N PRO A 138 -8.31 -14.29 -13.48
CA PRO A 138 -9.48 -14.87 -12.83
C PRO A 138 -9.81 -14.19 -11.47
N GLY A 139 -8.80 -13.78 -10.74
CA GLY A 139 -8.96 -13.04 -9.48
C GLY A 139 -9.67 -11.70 -9.68
N ILE A 140 -9.22 -10.91 -10.65
CA ILE A 140 -9.83 -9.62 -11.00
C ILE A 140 -11.26 -9.82 -11.52
N GLN A 141 -11.51 -10.82 -12.36
CA GLN A 141 -12.84 -11.16 -12.86
C GLN A 141 -13.79 -11.58 -11.72
N THR A 142 -13.30 -12.29 -10.71
CA THR A 142 -14.10 -12.64 -9.53
C THR A 142 -14.54 -11.38 -8.77
N ILE A 143 -13.67 -10.38 -8.66
CA ILE A 143 -14.01 -9.09 -8.05
C ILE A 143 -15.06 -8.34 -8.90
N GLN A 144 -14.96 -8.39 -10.23
CA GLN A 144 -15.97 -7.82 -11.11
C GLN A 144 -17.33 -8.52 -10.93
N GLN A 145 -17.36 -9.85 -10.91
CA GLN A 145 -18.59 -10.60 -10.64
C GLN A 145 -19.20 -10.22 -9.30
N ALA A 146 -18.37 -10.08 -8.24
CA ALA A 146 -18.85 -9.61 -6.94
C ALA A 146 -19.44 -8.19 -7.03
N PHE A 147 -18.81 -7.29 -7.79
CA PHE A 147 -19.36 -5.95 -8.03
C PHE A 147 -20.72 -5.99 -8.73
N ASP A 148 -20.89 -6.87 -9.71
CA ASP A 148 -22.11 -6.98 -10.51
C ASP A 148 -23.29 -7.57 -9.70
N VAL A 149 -23.04 -8.56 -8.82
CA VAL A 149 -24.12 -9.34 -8.20
C VAL A 149 -24.20 -9.21 -6.67
N ASP A 150 -23.06 -8.91 -5.98
CA ASP A 150 -23.05 -8.84 -4.51
C ASP A 150 -23.36 -7.43 -4.00
N GLN A 151 -24.57 -7.25 -3.51
CA GLN A 151 -24.97 -5.98 -2.89
C GLN A 151 -24.17 -5.62 -1.64
N ARG A 152 -23.62 -6.59 -0.90
CA ARG A 152 -22.80 -6.30 0.30
C ARG A 152 -21.47 -5.72 -0.11
N PHE A 153 -20.87 -6.25 -1.17
CA PHE A 153 -19.63 -5.74 -1.74
C PHE A 153 -19.83 -4.29 -2.22
N ARG A 154 -20.84 -4.00 -3.05
CA ARG A 154 -21.16 -2.63 -3.50
C ARG A 154 -21.44 -1.67 -2.35
N LYS A 155 -22.22 -2.09 -1.33
CA LYS A 155 -22.43 -1.29 -0.13
C LYS A 155 -21.13 -1.04 0.65
N GLY A 156 -20.19 -1.98 0.62
CA GLY A 156 -18.84 -1.80 1.16
C GLY A 156 -18.09 -0.68 0.45
N LEU A 157 -18.08 -0.72 -0.88
CA LEU A 157 -17.45 0.31 -1.72
C LEU A 157 -18.12 1.68 -1.55
N LEU A 158 -19.46 1.73 -1.54
CA LEU A 158 -20.20 2.97 -1.28
C LEU A 158 -19.84 3.58 0.08
N ARG A 159 -19.71 2.77 1.14
CA ARG A 159 -19.28 3.26 2.45
C ARG A 159 -17.82 3.73 2.47
N ALA A 160 -16.97 3.15 1.64
CA ALA A 160 -15.55 3.51 1.55
C ALA A 160 -15.35 4.78 0.70
N HIS A 161 -16.02 4.89 -0.44
CA HIS A 161 -15.72 5.87 -1.49
C HIS A 161 -16.85 6.89 -1.75
N GLY A 162 -18.00 6.76 -1.09
CA GLY A 162 -19.16 7.62 -1.36
C GLY A 162 -19.70 7.42 -2.78
N GLU A 163 -20.32 8.46 -3.32
CA GLU A 163 -20.97 8.43 -4.64
C GLU A 163 -20.03 8.09 -5.82
N LYS A 164 -18.73 8.23 -5.64
CA LYS A 164 -17.75 7.88 -6.68
C LYS A 164 -17.37 6.39 -6.71
N TYR A 165 -17.99 5.53 -5.89
CA TYR A 165 -17.60 4.13 -5.74
C TYR A 165 -17.58 3.34 -7.06
N GLU A 166 -18.51 3.62 -7.98
CA GLU A 166 -18.55 2.98 -9.30
C GLU A 166 -17.37 3.40 -10.17
N SER A 167 -17.10 4.71 -10.26
CA SER A 167 -15.96 5.21 -11.01
C SER A 167 -14.63 4.75 -10.40
N THR A 168 -14.54 4.68 -9.07
CA THR A 168 -13.36 4.11 -8.38
C THR A 168 -13.14 2.66 -8.76
N PHE A 169 -14.22 1.85 -8.78
CA PHE A 169 -14.16 0.45 -9.18
C PHE A 169 -13.70 0.29 -10.64
N TYR A 170 -14.36 0.98 -11.58
CA TYR A 170 -14.04 0.84 -12.99
C TYR A 170 -12.66 1.41 -13.35
N ASN A 171 -12.20 2.46 -12.70
CA ASN A 171 -10.84 2.96 -12.89
C ASN A 171 -9.80 1.93 -12.47
N TRP A 172 -10.01 1.25 -11.33
CA TRP A 172 -9.14 0.17 -10.87
C TRP A 172 -9.20 -1.03 -11.82
N PHE A 173 -10.39 -1.50 -12.14
CA PHE A 173 -10.60 -2.65 -13.02
C PHE A 173 -9.99 -2.43 -14.40
N ASN A 174 -10.33 -1.32 -15.06
CA ASN A 174 -9.81 -0.98 -16.38
C ASN A 174 -8.29 -0.75 -16.37
N GLY A 175 -7.76 -0.16 -15.30
CA GLY A 175 -6.34 0.07 -15.15
C GLY A 175 -5.52 -1.21 -15.27
N TRP A 176 -5.96 -2.27 -14.60
CA TRP A 176 -5.29 -3.59 -14.65
C TRP A 176 -5.48 -4.35 -15.97
N HIS A 177 -6.37 -3.91 -16.85
CA HIS A 177 -6.61 -4.53 -18.18
C HIS A 177 -5.96 -3.74 -19.34
N THR A 178 -5.05 -2.83 -19.05
CA THR A 178 -4.34 -2.10 -20.10
C THR A 178 -3.23 -2.95 -20.74
N PRO A 179 -2.87 -2.71 -22.02
CA PRO A 179 -1.70 -3.38 -22.63
C PRO A 179 -0.41 -3.16 -21.83
N ALA A 180 -0.23 -1.99 -21.24
CA ALA A 180 0.92 -1.68 -20.39
C ALA A 180 0.97 -2.55 -19.13
N ALA A 181 -0.19 -2.92 -18.57
CA ALA A 181 -0.24 -3.83 -17.44
C ALA A 181 0.19 -5.26 -17.84
N LEU A 182 -0.16 -5.72 -19.04
CA LEU A 182 0.20 -7.06 -19.55
C LEU A 182 1.71 -7.24 -19.76
N GLU A 183 2.43 -6.17 -20.06
CA GLU A 183 3.89 -6.18 -20.31
C GLU A 183 4.69 -5.77 -19.06
N TRP A 184 4.00 -5.46 -17.98
CA TRP A 184 4.64 -4.92 -16.79
C TRP A 184 5.47 -5.94 -16.03
N ASP A 185 6.71 -5.54 -15.73
CA ASP A 185 7.64 -6.27 -14.86
C ASP A 185 8.55 -5.28 -14.13
N MET A 186 8.39 -5.17 -12.81
CA MET A 186 9.21 -4.26 -12.01
C MET A 186 10.44 -4.92 -11.37
N ARG A 187 10.67 -6.22 -11.57
CA ARG A 187 11.83 -6.93 -10.98
C ARG A 187 13.17 -6.19 -11.21
N PRO A 188 13.43 -5.63 -12.41
CA PRO A 188 14.68 -4.88 -12.64
C PRO A 188 14.86 -3.66 -11.72
N LEU A 189 13.78 -3.10 -11.15
CA LEU A 189 13.85 -1.95 -10.27
C LEU A 189 14.22 -2.33 -8.83
N LEU A 190 13.91 -3.53 -8.39
CA LEU A 190 13.96 -3.95 -6.99
C LEU A 190 15.38 -3.89 -6.41
N SER A 191 16.43 -4.12 -7.21
CA SER A 191 17.84 -4.01 -6.78
C SER A 191 18.26 -2.60 -6.35
N ARG A 192 17.46 -1.58 -6.68
CA ARG A 192 17.71 -0.18 -6.27
C ARG A 192 17.25 0.10 -4.84
N ILE A 193 16.41 -0.75 -4.27
CA ILE A 193 15.94 -0.63 -2.89
C ILE A 193 17.11 -0.92 -1.94
N LYS A 194 17.35 -0.01 -0.99
CA LYS A 194 18.53 -0.07 -0.10
C LYS A 194 18.17 -0.26 1.38
N CYS A 195 16.93 0.03 1.73
CA CYS A 195 16.46 -0.05 3.12
C CYS A 195 16.16 -1.51 3.53
N PRO A 196 16.20 -1.83 4.83
CA PRO A 196 15.63 -3.06 5.37
C PRO A 196 14.21 -3.26 4.84
N THR A 197 13.93 -4.48 4.35
CA THR A 197 12.66 -4.79 3.69
C THR A 197 12.07 -6.07 4.25
N LEU A 198 10.79 -6.02 4.65
CA LEU A 198 10.00 -7.18 5.02
C LEU A 198 8.93 -7.43 3.96
N VAL A 199 8.97 -8.62 3.35
CA VAL A 199 8.01 -9.05 2.33
C VAL A 199 7.07 -10.08 2.94
N ILE A 200 5.77 -9.79 2.91
CA ILE A 200 4.74 -10.63 3.53
C ILE A 200 3.76 -11.12 2.46
N GLN A 201 3.44 -12.41 2.48
CA GLN A 201 2.47 -12.99 1.55
C GLN A 201 1.69 -14.11 2.23
N GLY A 202 0.38 -14.13 2.07
CA GLY A 202 -0.45 -15.27 2.41
C GLY A 202 -0.28 -16.40 1.40
N GLU A 203 -0.03 -17.62 1.85
CA GLU A 203 0.08 -18.78 0.93
C GLU A 203 -1.24 -19.12 0.24
N GLY A 204 -2.36 -18.76 0.88
CA GLY A 204 -3.72 -18.93 0.35
C GLY A 204 -4.27 -17.70 -0.39
N ASP A 205 -3.41 -16.76 -0.80
CA ASP A 205 -3.83 -15.56 -1.53
C ASP A 205 -4.58 -15.95 -2.82
N GLU A 206 -5.80 -15.45 -2.95
CA GLU A 206 -6.70 -15.76 -4.05
C GLU A 206 -6.44 -14.94 -5.31
N HIS A 207 -5.67 -13.84 -5.19
CA HIS A 207 -5.43 -12.91 -6.30
C HIS A 207 -4.07 -13.10 -6.97
N ALA A 208 -3.05 -13.52 -6.22
CA ALA A 208 -1.71 -13.75 -6.76
C ALA A 208 -1.05 -14.98 -6.11
N THR A 209 -0.02 -15.51 -6.76
CA THR A 209 0.79 -16.58 -6.18
C THR A 209 1.83 -16.02 -5.20
N PRO A 210 2.34 -16.83 -4.25
CA PRO A 210 3.46 -16.44 -3.41
C PRO A 210 4.74 -16.11 -4.19
N GLN A 211 4.80 -16.43 -5.49
CA GLN A 211 5.97 -16.17 -6.32
C GLN A 211 6.34 -14.69 -6.37
N HIS A 212 5.36 -13.78 -6.36
CA HIS A 212 5.65 -12.34 -6.26
C HIS A 212 6.50 -12.00 -5.03
N ALA A 213 6.15 -12.53 -3.87
CA ALA A 213 6.88 -12.26 -2.63
C ALA A 213 8.28 -12.90 -2.65
N ILE A 214 8.40 -14.10 -3.21
CA ILE A 214 9.68 -14.79 -3.41
C ILE A 214 10.58 -13.94 -4.31
N ASP A 215 10.09 -13.55 -5.48
CA ASP A 215 10.85 -12.73 -6.43
C ASP A 215 11.24 -11.38 -5.84
N ILE A 216 10.36 -10.72 -5.06
CA ILE A 216 10.71 -9.47 -4.36
C ILE A 216 11.88 -9.71 -3.41
N SER A 217 11.80 -10.75 -2.58
CA SER A 217 12.83 -11.04 -1.59
C SER A 217 14.17 -11.45 -2.20
N GLU A 218 14.16 -12.12 -3.34
CA GLU A 218 15.39 -12.51 -4.08
C GLU A 218 16.07 -11.33 -4.77
N HIS A 219 15.30 -10.32 -5.22
CA HIS A 219 15.83 -9.16 -5.92
C HIS A 219 16.23 -8.00 -4.99
N ILE A 220 15.77 -7.98 -3.74
CA ILE A 220 16.15 -6.97 -2.74
C ILE A 220 17.17 -7.57 -1.78
N LYS A 221 18.38 -7.04 -1.80
CA LYS A 221 19.47 -7.56 -0.96
C LYS A 221 19.13 -7.48 0.53
N GLY A 222 19.08 -8.64 1.20
CA GLY A 222 18.83 -8.71 2.64
C GLY A 222 17.38 -8.53 3.03
N ALA A 223 16.44 -8.68 2.10
CA ALA A 223 15.02 -8.67 2.43
C ALA A 223 14.62 -9.93 3.21
N ASP A 224 13.80 -9.73 4.24
CA ASP A 224 13.14 -10.80 4.99
C ASP A 224 11.85 -11.22 4.28
N LEU A 225 11.65 -12.52 4.10
CA LEU A 225 10.43 -13.09 3.55
C LEU A 225 9.61 -13.78 4.64
N TRP A 226 8.33 -13.45 4.71
CA TRP A 226 7.38 -14.13 5.58
C TRP A 226 6.18 -14.64 4.78
N LEU A 227 6.21 -15.92 4.41
CA LEU A 227 5.06 -16.63 3.85
C LEU A 227 4.18 -17.11 5.01
N VAL A 228 2.90 -16.78 4.96
CA VAL A 228 1.96 -17.03 6.07
C VAL A 228 1.01 -18.15 5.69
N PRO A 229 1.16 -19.36 6.29
CA PRO A 229 0.32 -20.51 5.98
C PRO A 229 -1.16 -20.20 6.23
N GLY A 230 -2.00 -20.52 5.24
CA GLY A 230 -3.45 -20.37 5.33
C GLY A 230 -3.97 -18.93 5.28
N ALA A 231 -3.10 -17.91 5.31
CA ALA A 231 -3.52 -16.54 5.15
C ALA A 231 -3.89 -16.23 3.69
N LYS A 232 -4.86 -15.32 3.52
CA LYS A 232 -5.36 -14.85 2.24
C LYS A 232 -4.83 -13.46 1.89
N HIS A 233 -5.40 -12.86 0.81
CA HIS A 233 -5.01 -11.53 0.34
C HIS A 233 -5.17 -10.44 1.41
N MET A 234 -6.25 -10.47 2.19
CA MET A 234 -6.57 -9.46 3.20
C MET A 234 -5.91 -9.69 4.55
N LEU A 235 -4.69 -10.27 4.57
CA LEU A 235 -3.92 -10.64 5.76
C LEU A 235 -3.81 -9.52 6.82
N PRO A 236 -3.51 -8.25 6.50
CA PRO A 236 -3.41 -7.20 7.52
C PRO A 236 -4.72 -6.96 8.28
N GLN A 237 -5.86 -7.22 7.66
CA GLN A 237 -7.19 -7.04 8.24
C GLN A 237 -7.67 -8.32 8.96
N GLU A 238 -7.45 -9.49 8.36
CA GLU A 238 -7.91 -10.78 8.88
C GLU A 238 -7.05 -11.29 10.05
N MET A 239 -5.75 -10.97 10.04
CA MET A 239 -4.76 -11.40 11.03
C MET A 239 -4.05 -10.21 11.69
N SER A 240 -4.78 -9.13 11.97
CA SER A 240 -4.23 -7.83 12.36
C SER A 240 -3.26 -7.91 13.55
N THR A 241 -3.56 -8.70 14.57
CA THR A 241 -2.70 -8.85 15.76
C THR A 241 -1.33 -9.45 15.40
N VAL A 242 -1.34 -10.56 14.64
CA VAL A 242 -0.10 -11.26 14.25
C VAL A 242 0.71 -10.40 13.28
N PHE A 243 0.03 -9.75 12.34
CA PHE A 243 0.63 -8.80 11.41
C PHE A 243 1.33 -7.65 12.17
N ASN A 244 0.62 -6.99 13.09
CA ASN A 244 1.17 -5.87 13.86
C ASN A 244 2.41 -6.28 14.66
N GLN A 245 2.36 -7.42 15.34
CA GLN A 245 3.49 -7.94 16.11
C GLN A 245 4.71 -8.22 15.22
N LYS A 246 4.50 -8.87 14.08
CA LYS A 246 5.58 -9.20 13.13
C LYS A 246 6.24 -7.94 12.59
N VAL A 247 5.43 -6.96 12.17
CA VAL A 247 5.96 -5.71 11.59
C VAL A 247 6.69 -4.88 12.65
N LEU A 248 6.12 -4.71 13.84
CA LEU A 248 6.81 -3.99 14.94
C LEU A 248 8.14 -4.66 15.30
N SER A 249 8.15 -5.99 15.46
CA SER A 249 9.39 -6.73 15.73
C SER A 249 10.45 -6.56 14.63
N PHE A 250 10.04 -6.48 13.37
CA PHE A 250 10.94 -6.19 12.26
C PHE A 250 11.52 -4.77 12.37
N LEU A 251 10.67 -3.77 12.64
CA LEU A 251 11.09 -2.36 12.74
C LEU A 251 12.01 -2.09 13.93
N ASP A 252 11.85 -2.83 15.03
CA ASP A 252 12.72 -2.72 16.22
C ASP A 252 14.16 -3.22 15.95
N ASN A 253 14.34 -4.04 14.89
CA ASN A 253 15.64 -4.62 14.52
C ASN A 253 16.22 -4.02 13.21
N SER A 254 15.63 -2.93 12.67
CA SER A 254 15.96 -2.35 11.35
C SER A 254 16.77 -1.06 11.47
#